data_2143e7289b774e241b1f0f40413ccc04
#
_entry.id   2143e7289b774e241b1f0f40413ccc04
#
_cell.length_a   1.000
_cell.length_b   1.000
_cell.length_c   1.000
_cell.angle_alpha   90.00
_cell.angle_beta   90.00
_cell.angle_gamma   90.00
#
_symmetry.space_group_name_H-M   'P 1'
#
loop_
_entity.id
_entity.type
_entity.pdbx_description
1 polymer ?
#
loop_
_entity_poly.entity_id
_entity_poly.type
_entity_poly.pdbx_seq_one_letter_code
_entity_poly.pdbx_strand_id
1 'polypeptide(L)'
;CQFLLKLYLCLSKRLMSAGKAIIGQSGGPTAVINRSLVGFIKEAVNADFDEVLGARHGLAGMLSKDFVDLSSLSESQLFGIGKTPAAALGSVRKKPTEQDIEQLVSIFEKENIRNFFYIGGNDSAETANLVAEGANQIGYEMKAFHIPKTIDNDLKETDHCPGYGSAARFVAHAFQGDDADNRSLKGIKINVLMGRHAGWLTAASTLGKATEEDGPHLVYLPEKVFDIDVFLKEVKEVYDALGRCVIAVSEGIHNAEGEYFLQTYASETGSGLAGQKDSHGXX
;
A
#
# COMPACT_ATOMS: atom_id res chain seq x y z
N CYS A 1 52.12 7.20 6.52
CA CYS A 1 51.00 8.11 6.82
C CYS A 1 49.65 7.62 6.29
N GLN A 2 49.56 7.20 5.03
CA GLN A 2 48.31 6.71 4.42
C GLN A 2 47.79 5.42 5.07
N PHE A 3 48.67 4.53 5.49
CA PHE A 3 48.31 3.28 6.16
C PHE A 3 47.69 3.55 7.54
N LEU A 4 48.27 4.45 8.30
CA LEU A 4 47.75 4.86 9.61
C LEU A 4 46.42 5.58 9.50
N LEU A 5 46.23 6.40 8.44
CA LEU A 5 44.95 7.08 8.19
C LEU A 5 43.86 6.08 7.79
N LYS A 6 44.20 5.09 6.95
CA LYS A 6 43.26 4.01 6.60
C LYS A 6 42.91 3.14 7.81
N LEU A 7 43.91 2.86 8.66
CA LEU A 7 43.69 2.10 9.90
C LEU A 7 42.83 2.90 10.89
N TYR A 8 43.08 4.21 11.00
CA TYR A 8 42.30 5.12 11.85
C TYR A 8 40.86 5.23 11.33
N LEU A 9 40.67 5.39 10.02
CA LEU A 9 39.35 5.44 9.39
C LEU A 9 38.61 4.09 9.51
N CYS A 10 39.34 2.98 9.41
CA CYS A 10 38.79 1.64 9.60
C CYS A 10 38.41 1.40 11.07
N LEU A 11 39.26 1.85 12.00
CA LEU A 11 39.01 1.75 13.44
C LEU A 11 37.92 2.72 13.89
N SER A 12 37.85 3.93 13.33
CA SER A 12 36.78 4.88 13.65
C SER A 12 35.45 4.43 13.11
N LYS A 13 35.42 3.78 11.95
CA LYS A 13 34.21 3.13 11.43
C LYS A 13 33.76 1.94 12.30
N ARG A 14 34.71 1.25 12.94
CA ARG A 14 34.43 0.13 13.84
C ARG A 14 34.01 0.56 15.25
N LEU A 15 34.27 1.82 15.61
CA LEU A 15 34.00 2.35 16.96
C LEU A 15 32.60 2.95 17.12
N MET A 16 31.87 3.15 16.01
CA MET A 16 30.47 3.55 16.08
C MET A 16 29.63 2.41 15.51
N SER A 17 28.98 1.67 16.37
CA SER A 17 28.01 0.65 15.99
C SER A 17 27.01 1.24 14.99
N ALA A 18 26.79 0.56 13.88
CA ALA A 18 25.76 0.96 12.92
C ALA A 18 24.36 0.84 13.50
N GLY A 19 24.25 0.20 14.67
CA GLY A 19 22.98 -0.09 15.31
C GLY A 19 22.21 -1.20 14.60
N LYS A 20 21.11 -1.57 15.19
CA LYS A 20 20.22 -2.59 14.60
C LYS A 20 19.36 -1.96 13.48
N ALA A 21 19.00 -2.78 12.51
CA ALA A 21 17.99 -2.45 11.50
C ALA A 21 16.68 -3.15 11.82
N ILE A 22 15.56 -2.46 11.67
CA ILE A 22 14.24 -3.08 11.82
C ILE A 22 13.37 -2.77 10.60
N ILE A 23 12.61 -3.76 10.15
CA ILE A 23 11.66 -3.59 9.05
C ILE A 23 10.27 -4.04 9.47
N GLY A 24 9.25 -3.31 8.99
CA GLY A 24 7.85 -3.69 9.13
C GLY A 24 7.10 -3.58 7.82
N GLN A 25 6.00 -4.35 7.73
CA GLN A 25 5.07 -4.31 6.60
C GLN A 25 3.77 -3.65 7.07
N SER A 26 3.17 -2.78 6.25
CA SER A 26 1.96 -2.07 6.66
C SER A 26 0.99 -1.85 5.48
N GLY A 27 -0.26 -1.63 5.83
CA GLY A 27 -1.35 -1.43 4.89
C GLY A 27 -1.79 -2.72 4.22
N GLY A 28 -2.55 -2.61 3.14
CA GLY A 28 -3.04 -3.77 2.39
C GLY A 28 -1.90 -4.56 1.77
N PRO A 29 -1.85 -5.89 1.98
CA PRO A 29 -0.85 -6.71 1.31
C PRO A 29 -1.03 -6.71 -0.21
N THR A 30 0.07 -6.82 -0.94
CA THR A 30 0.09 -6.90 -2.40
C THR A 30 0.86 -8.15 -2.84
N ALA A 31 0.82 -8.44 -4.13
CA ALA A 31 1.59 -9.55 -4.69
C ALA A 31 3.10 -9.37 -4.52
N VAL A 32 3.57 -8.13 -4.30
CA VAL A 32 5.01 -7.82 -4.27
C VAL A 32 5.53 -7.45 -2.89
N ILE A 33 4.68 -7.31 -1.87
CA ILE A 33 5.13 -6.81 -0.56
C ILE A 33 6.22 -7.70 0.05
N ASN A 34 6.13 -9.00 -0.16
CA ASN A 34 7.14 -9.94 0.32
C ASN A 34 8.41 -9.93 -0.54
N ARG A 35 8.31 -9.54 -1.82
CA ARG A 35 9.50 -9.35 -2.66
C ARG A 35 10.35 -8.19 -2.15
N SER A 36 9.71 -7.10 -1.74
CA SER A 36 10.39 -5.96 -1.12
C SER A 36 11.08 -6.38 0.18
N LEU A 37 10.38 -7.16 1.02
CA LEU A 37 10.95 -7.69 2.26
C LEU A 37 12.19 -8.56 1.97
N VAL A 38 12.09 -9.48 1.00
CA VAL A 38 13.21 -10.36 0.63
C VAL A 38 14.39 -9.54 0.10
N GLY A 39 14.11 -8.55 -0.75
CA GLY A 39 15.17 -7.65 -1.24
C GLY A 39 15.88 -6.92 -0.10
N PHE A 40 15.12 -6.40 0.85
CA PHE A 40 15.69 -5.76 2.04
C PHE A 40 16.57 -6.77 2.81
N ILE A 41 16.06 -7.96 3.12
CA ILE A 41 16.81 -8.96 3.92
C ILE A 41 18.14 -9.30 3.24
N LYS A 42 18.12 -9.56 1.93
CA LYS A 42 19.34 -9.95 1.19
C LYS A 42 20.42 -8.86 1.23
N GLU A 43 20.03 -7.61 1.20
CA GLU A 43 21.00 -6.50 1.29
C GLU A 43 21.41 -6.23 2.75
N ALA A 44 20.45 -6.26 3.66
CA ALA A 44 20.66 -5.91 5.07
C ALA A 44 21.62 -6.90 5.78
N VAL A 45 21.52 -8.20 5.47
CA VAL A 45 22.41 -9.20 6.11
C VAL A 45 23.87 -9.06 5.66
N ASN A 46 24.12 -8.37 4.55
CA ASN A 46 25.47 -8.08 4.06
C ASN A 46 25.94 -6.68 4.45
N ALA A 47 25.09 -5.89 5.08
CA ALA A 47 25.44 -4.57 5.60
C ALA A 47 26.01 -4.68 7.03
N ASP A 48 26.63 -3.60 7.52
CA ASP A 48 27.27 -3.57 8.83
C ASP A 48 26.29 -3.32 9.99
N PHE A 49 25.07 -3.84 9.91
CA PHE A 49 24.09 -3.75 11.02
C PHE A 49 24.41 -4.75 12.11
N ASP A 50 24.19 -4.37 13.37
CA ASP A 50 24.40 -5.25 14.52
C ASP A 50 23.45 -6.45 14.50
N GLU A 51 22.18 -6.20 14.14
CA GLU A 51 21.13 -7.21 13.97
C GLU A 51 20.15 -6.72 12.89
N VAL A 52 19.48 -7.67 12.21
CA VAL A 52 18.43 -7.37 11.22
C VAL A 52 17.12 -7.96 11.73
N LEU A 53 16.21 -7.09 12.14
CA LEU A 53 14.96 -7.47 12.81
C LEU A 53 13.75 -7.24 11.91
N GLY A 54 12.78 -8.13 12.02
CA GLY A 54 11.44 -7.93 11.45
C GLY A 54 10.45 -7.69 12.58
N ALA A 55 9.58 -6.69 12.44
CA ALA A 55 8.50 -6.47 13.39
C ALA A 55 7.23 -7.15 12.89
N ARG A 56 6.64 -8.04 13.68
CA ARG A 56 5.38 -8.67 13.33
C ARG A 56 4.25 -7.63 13.45
N HIS A 57 3.36 -7.62 12.43
CA HIS A 57 2.25 -6.68 12.38
C HIS A 57 2.69 -5.20 12.46
N GLY A 58 3.83 -4.90 11.82
CA GLY A 58 4.30 -3.52 11.62
C GLY A 58 4.39 -2.71 12.91
N LEU A 59 3.76 -1.52 12.93
CA LEU A 59 3.80 -0.61 14.07
C LEU A 59 3.33 -1.27 15.38
N ALA A 60 2.31 -2.11 15.32
CA ALA A 60 1.79 -2.79 16.53
C ALA A 60 2.86 -3.70 17.15
N GLY A 61 3.55 -4.45 16.31
CA GLY A 61 4.65 -5.31 16.78
C GLY A 61 5.85 -4.52 17.26
N MET A 62 6.12 -3.37 16.66
CA MET A 62 7.20 -2.50 17.13
C MET A 62 6.92 -1.99 18.55
N LEU A 63 5.69 -1.56 18.80
CA LEU A 63 5.26 -1.05 20.11
C LEU A 63 5.25 -2.16 21.18
N SER A 64 4.95 -3.40 20.80
CA SER A 64 4.94 -4.54 21.74
C SER A 64 6.26 -5.30 21.78
N LYS A 65 7.27 -4.88 21.00
CA LYS A 65 8.59 -5.54 20.84
C LYS A 65 8.46 -6.99 20.32
N ASP A 66 7.49 -7.26 19.46
CA ASP A 66 7.33 -8.57 18.81
C ASP A 66 8.25 -8.62 17.58
N PHE A 67 9.53 -8.88 17.85
CA PHE A 67 10.60 -8.88 16.85
C PHE A 67 11.05 -10.30 16.52
N VAL A 68 11.41 -10.53 15.26
CA VAL A 68 12.00 -11.77 14.78
C VAL A 68 13.35 -11.47 14.11
N ASP A 69 14.32 -12.34 14.31
CA ASP A 69 15.61 -12.26 13.63
C ASP A 69 15.43 -12.70 12.16
N LEU A 70 15.84 -11.82 11.25
CA LEU A 70 15.77 -12.08 9.80
C LEU A 70 17.11 -12.56 9.22
N SER A 71 18.19 -12.48 9.99
CA SER A 71 19.54 -12.80 9.50
C SER A 71 19.77 -14.31 9.29
N SER A 72 18.97 -15.14 9.93
CA SER A 72 19.14 -16.61 9.90
C SER A 72 18.35 -17.31 8.80
N LEU A 73 17.63 -16.58 7.96
CA LEU A 73 16.79 -17.15 6.91
C LEU A 73 17.62 -17.71 5.74
N SER A 74 17.36 -18.96 5.38
CA SER A 74 18.02 -19.62 4.26
C SER A 74 17.47 -19.09 2.92
N GLU A 75 18.24 -19.27 1.84
CA GLU A 75 17.82 -18.90 0.48
C GLU A 75 16.50 -19.56 0.09
N SER A 76 16.27 -20.81 0.51
CA SER A 76 15.02 -21.53 0.23
C SER A 76 13.83 -20.87 0.94
N GLN A 77 14.02 -20.46 2.20
CA GLN A 77 12.97 -19.73 2.93
C GLN A 77 12.70 -18.36 2.29
N LEU A 78 13.73 -17.61 1.94
CA LEU A 78 13.60 -16.31 1.24
C LEU A 78 12.87 -16.47 -0.10
N PHE A 79 13.21 -17.52 -0.86
CA PHE A 79 12.52 -17.82 -2.12
C PHE A 79 11.03 -18.08 -1.88
N GLY A 80 10.71 -18.89 -0.87
CA GLY A 80 9.31 -19.20 -0.49
C GLY A 80 8.55 -17.94 -0.10
N ILE A 81 9.13 -17.12 0.80
CA ILE A 81 8.54 -15.85 1.24
C ILE A 81 8.24 -14.96 0.03
N GLY A 82 9.21 -14.82 -0.87
CA GLY A 82 9.07 -13.93 -2.04
C GLY A 82 7.99 -14.37 -3.03
N LYS A 83 7.60 -15.64 -2.99
CA LYS A 83 6.52 -16.17 -3.86
C LYS A 83 5.16 -16.21 -3.19
N THR A 84 5.11 -16.03 -1.88
CA THR A 84 3.86 -16.12 -1.12
C THR A 84 3.14 -14.76 -1.19
N PRO A 85 1.84 -14.71 -1.54
CA PRO A 85 1.06 -13.48 -1.40
C PRO A 85 0.80 -13.17 0.08
N ALA A 86 0.35 -11.97 0.38
CA ALA A 86 0.14 -11.44 1.73
C ALA A 86 1.47 -11.05 2.40
N ALA A 87 1.40 -10.50 3.61
CA ALA A 87 2.56 -9.97 4.31
C ALA A 87 3.16 -11.04 5.23
N ALA A 88 4.40 -11.44 4.98
CA ALA A 88 5.08 -12.51 5.73
C ALA A 88 5.27 -12.15 7.21
N LEU A 89 5.48 -10.88 7.53
CA LEU A 89 5.58 -10.40 8.92
C LEU A 89 4.22 -10.02 9.50
N GLY A 90 3.13 -10.22 8.75
CA GLY A 90 1.85 -9.62 9.10
C GLY A 90 1.84 -8.13 8.75
N SER A 91 0.67 -7.52 8.80
CA SER A 91 0.49 -6.11 8.46
C SER A 91 -0.39 -5.44 9.49
N VAL A 92 -0.48 -4.11 9.44
CA VAL A 92 -1.33 -3.32 10.31
C VAL A 92 -1.87 -2.10 9.57
N ARG A 93 -3.10 -1.73 9.88
CA ARG A 93 -3.71 -0.46 9.44
C ARG A 93 -3.88 0.41 10.68
N LYS A 94 -2.79 1.03 11.12
CA LYS A 94 -2.78 1.91 12.29
C LYS A 94 -1.97 3.16 11.96
N LYS A 95 -2.59 4.33 12.05
CA LYS A 95 -1.87 5.59 12.06
C LYS A 95 -1.36 5.81 13.49
N PRO A 96 -0.07 6.15 13.65
CA PRO A 96 0.45 6.40 15.00
C PRO A 96 -0.12 7.69 15.58
N THR A 97 -0.36 7.67 16.87
CA THR A 97 -0.59 8.89 17.66
C THR A 97 0.76 9.48 18.07
N GLU A 98 0.77 10.71 18.56
CA GLU A 98 2.01 11.31 19.11
C GLU A 98 2.60 10.42 20.20
N GLN A 99 1.74 9.88 21.07
CA GLN A 99 2.17 8.98 22.14
C GLN A 99 2.79 7.70 21.60
N ASP A 100 2.23 7.13 20.50
CA ASP A 100 2.81 5.96 19.84
C ASP A 100 4.23 6.28 19.34
N ILE A 101 4.43 7.47 18.74
CA ILE A 101 5.75 7.88 18.22
C ILE A 101 6.76 8.02 19.37
N GLU A 102 6.38 8.70 20.46
CA GLU A 102 7.25 8.85 21.64
C GLU A 102 7.66 7.48 22.19
N GLN A 103 6.69 6.58 22.37
CA GLN A 103 6.95 5.21 22.85
C GLN A 103 7.86 4.45 21.89
N LEU A 104 7.61 4.56 20.59
CA LEU A 104 8.37 3.86 19.57
C LEU A 104 9.84 4.31 19.56
N VAL A 105 10.07 5.63 19.59
CA VAL A 105 11.43 6.21 19.63
C VAL A 105 12.16 5.77 20.91
N SER A 106 11.47 5.77 22.05
CA SER A 106 12.04 5.27 23.32
C SER A 106 12.44 3.80 23.21
N ILE A 107 11.60 2.97 22.56
CA ILE A 107 11.92 1.56 22.33
C ILE A 107 13.16 1.44 21.42
N PHE A 108 13.20 2.21 20.34
CA PHE A 108 14.31 2.15 19.38
C PHE A 108 15.62 2.56 20.06
N GLU A 109 15.60 3.59 20.89
CA GLU A 109 16.79 4.04 21.64
C GLU A 109 17.27 2.91 22.59
N LYS A 110 16.37 2.33 23.39
CA LYS A 110 16.71 1.27 24.35
C LYS A 110 17.24 0.01 23.68
N GLU A 111 16.73 -0.32 22.49
CA GLU A 111 17.12 -1.52 21.74
C GLU A 111 18.30 -1.27 20.79
N ASN A 112 18.83 -0.04 20.72
CA ASN A 112 19.86 0.40 19.77
C ASN A 112 19.44 0.19 18.31
N ILE A 113 18.16 0.44 18.00
CA ILE A 113 17.62 0.38 16.63
C ILE A 113 17.86 1.75 15.98
N ARG A 114 18.81 1.84 15.07
CA ARG A 114 19.21 3.09 14.41
C ARG A 114 18.78 3.18 12.95
N ASN A 115 18.22 2.10 12.41
CA ASN A 115 17.85 2.04 10.99
C ASN A 115 16.44 1.43 10.89
N PHE A 116 15.47 2.28 10.59
CA PHE A 116 14.05 1.91 10.52
C PHE A 116 13.59 1.87 9.06
N PHE A 117 13.04 0.73 8.66
CA PHE A 117 12.52 0.51 7.30
C PHE A 117 11.03 0.16 7.39
N TYR A 118 10.21 0.84 6.58
CA TYR A 118 8.77 0.61 6.65
C TYR A 118 8.20 0.47 5.23
N ILE A 119 7.66 -0.71 4.93
CA ILE A 119 7.07 -1.02 3.62
C ILE A 119 5.59 -0.64 3.66
N GLY A 120 5.13 0.24 2.75
CA GLY A 120 3.72 0.58 2.68
C GLY A 120 3.41 1.74 1.77
N GLY A 121 2.20 2.25 1.88
CA GLY A 121 1.70 3.37 1.07
C GLY A 121 1.93 4.73 1.72
N ASN A 122 1.05 5.67 1.44
CA ASN A 122 1.16 7.07 1.90
C ASN A 122 1.24 7.19 3.43
N ASP A 123 0.36 6.50 4.16
CA ASP A 123 0.35 6.54 5.63
C ASP A 123 1.65 5.97 6.22
N SER A 124 2.26 5.00 5.52
CA SER A 124 3.53 4.41 5.97
C SER A 124 4.71 5.35 5.74
N ALA A 125 4.68 6.12 4.65
CA ALA A 125 5.66 7.17 4.39
C ALA A 125 5.57 8.25 5.47
N GLU A 126 4.35 8.68 5.79
CA GLU A 126 4.09 9.64 6.87
C GLU A 126 4.60 9.09 8.22
N THR A 127 4.31 7.84 8.53
CA THR A 127 4.81 7.19 9.76
C THR A 127 6.33 7.20 9.82
N ALA A 128 7.02 6.87 8.72
CA ALA A 128 8.49 6.87 8.69
C ALA A 128 9.04 8.28 8.96
N ASN A 129 8.41 9.30 8.41
CA ASN A 129 8.78 10.69 8.65
C ASN A 129 8.57 11.09 10.11
N LEU A 130 7.40 10.78 10.68
CA LEU A 130 7.10 11.10 12.08
C LEU A 130 8.08 10.44 13.05
N VAL A 131 8.49 9.20 12.77
CA VAL A 131 9.48 8.49 13.58
C VAL A 131 10.84 9.20 13.49
N ALA A 132 11.26 9.62 12.29
CA ALA A 132 12.51 10.36 12.11
C ALA A 132 12.48 11.70 12.85
N GLU A 133 11.38 12.42 12.76
CA GLU A 133 11.20 13.69 13.47
C GLU A 133 11.23 13.50 15.00
N GLY A 134 10.50 12.49 15.50
CA GLY A 134 10.48 12.18 16.93
C GLY A 134 11.86 11.83 17.48
N ALA A 135 12.62 11.03 16.73
CA ALA A 135 14.00 10.69 17.11
C ALA A 135 14.89 11.94 17.15
N ASN A 136 14.76 12.80 16.15
CA ASN A 136 15.54 14.05 16.06
C ASN A 136 15.22 14.98 17.23
N GLN A 137 13.97 15.06 17.69
CA GLN A 137 13.55 15.91 18.81
C GLN A 137 14.27 15.55 20.12
N ILE A 138 14.58 14.28 20.32
CA ILE A 138 15.28 13.82 21.54
C ILE A 138 16.80 13.66 21.31
N GLY A 139 17.29 14.02 20.13
CA GLY A 139 18.71 13.89 19.78
C GLY A 139 19.17 12.46 19.51
N TYR A 140 18.25 11.53 19.26
CA TYR A 140 18.59 10.14 18.94
C TYR A 140 18.91 10.01 17.45
N GLU A 141 20.16 9.69 17.14
CA GLU A 141 20.61 9.55 15.75
C GLU A 141 20.07 8.26 15.15
N MET A 142 19.13 8.39 14.20
CA MET A 142 18.59 7.26 13.46
C MET A 142 18.24 7.64 12.03
N LYS A 143 18.10 6.64 11.19
CA LYS A 143 17.69 6.78 9.78
C LYS A 143 16.37 6.05 9.56
N ALA A 144 15.43 6.72 8.93
CA ALA A 144 14.15 6.13 8.57
C ALA A 144 14.01 6.08 7.06
N PHE A 145 13.55 4.94 6.54
CA PHE A 145 13.41 4.68 5.11
C PHE A 145 12.01 4.15 4.82
N HIS A 146 11.31 4.80 3.93
CA HIS A 146 10.06 4.30 3.38
C HIS A 146 10.36 3.44 2.14
N ILE A 147 9.82 2.22 2.10
CA ILE A 147 9.90 1.34 0.94
C ILE A 147 8.50 1.34 0.29
N PRO A 148 8.36 1.93 -0.89
CA PRO A 148 7.02 2.15 -1.47
C PRO A 148 6.32 0.84 -1.83
N LYS A 149 5.03 0.78 -1.53
CA LYS A 149 4.14 -0.30 -1.90
C LYS A 149 2.69 0.22 -1.87
N THR A 150 2.01 0.22 -3.00
CA THR A 150 0.56 0.48 -3.09
C THR A 150 0.04 0.00 -4.44
N ILE A 151 -1.20 -0.49 -4.47
CA ILE A 151 -1.89 -0.81 -5.72
C ILE A 151 -2.55 0.42 -6.36
N ASP A 152 -2.70 1.50 -5.60
CA ASP A 152 -3.39 2.71 -6.08
C ASP A 152 -2.54 3.54 -7.04
N ASN A 153 -1.22 3.33 -7.03
CA ASN A 153 -0.25 4.05 -7.86
C ASN A 153 -0.28 5.57 -7.60
N ASP A 154 -0.47 5.98 -6.33
CA ASP A 154 -0.74 7.35 -5.93
C ASP A 154 0.38 8.01 -5.11
N LEU A 155 1.55 7.38 -5.02
CA LEU A 155 2.68 7.95 -4.28
C LEU A 155 3.34 9.08 -5.09
N LYS A 156 3.59 10.21 -4.45
CA LYS A 156 4.25 11.36 -5.07
C LYS A 156 5.66 10.99 -5.53
N GLU A 157 6.11 11.60 -6.62
CA GLU A 157 7.44 11.40 -7.20
C GLU A 157 7.73 9.94 -7.57
N THR A 158 6.69 9.13 -7.78
CA THR A 158 6.79 7.69 -8.11
C THR A 158 5.93 7.40 -9.34
N ASP A 159 6.56 7.05 -10.46
CA ASP A 159 5.83 6.77 -11.71
C ASP A 159 5.06 5.45 -11.65
N HIS A 160 5.65 4.44 -10.99
CA HIS A 160 5.07 3.10 -10.92
C HIS A 160 5.30 2.51 -9.54
N CYS A 161 4.26 2.46 -8.75
CA CYS A 161 4.33 1.93 -7.38
C CYS A 161 4.39 0.40 -7.39
N PRO A 162 5.32 -0.21 -6.62
CA PRO A 162 5.33 -1.66 -6.46
C PRO A 162 4.00 -2.17 -5.91
N GLY A 163 3.38 -3.09 -6.65
CA GLY A 163 2.03 -3.62 -6.36
C GLY A 163 1.01 -3.26 -7.42
N TYR A 164 1.11 -2.08 -8.02
CA TYR A 164 0.14 -1.59 -9.00
C TYR A 164 0.07 -2.51 -10.25
N GLY A 165 1.19 -2.85 -10.84
CA GLY A 165 1.18 -3.63 -12.09
C GLY A 165 0.49 -4.98 -11.96
N SER A 166 0.68 -5.68 -10.84
CA SER A 166 -0.01 -6.97 -10.57
C SER A 166 -1.51 -6.76 -10.37
N ALA A 167 -1.89 -5.69 -9.66
CA ALA A 167 -3.30 -5.37 -9.43
C ALA A 167 -3.99 -4.95 -10.74
N ALA A 168 -3.33 -4.12 -11.55
CA ALA A 168 -3.85 -3.69 -12.86
C ALA A 168 -4.08 -4.90 -13.78
N ARG A 169 -3.13 -5.85 -13.82
CA ARG A 169 -3.29 -7.08 -14.58
C ARG A 169 -4.49 -7.89 -14.08
N PHE A 170 -4.64 -8.02 -12.77
CA PHE A 170 -5.79 -8.73 -12.18
C PHE A 170 -7.11 -8.06 -12.60
N VAL A 171 -7.18 -6.74 -12.50
CA VAL A 171 -8.37 -5.96 -12.88
C VAL A 171 -8.71 -6.19 -14.35
N ALA A 172 -7.71 -6.11 -15.25
CA ALA A 172 -7.94 -6.33 -16.68
C ALA A 172 -8.54 -7.72 -16.95
N HIS A 173 -7.98 -8.77 -16.34
CA HIS A 173 -8.52 -10.14 -16.51
C HIS A 173 -9.90 -10.30 -15.88
N ALA A 174 -10.14 -9.69 -14.73
CA ALA A 174 -11.45 -9.74 -14.08
C ALA A 174 -12.53 -9.14 -14.97
N PHE A 175 -12.22 -7.99 -15.60
CA PHE A 175 -13.18 -7.35 -16.51
C PHE A 175 -13.40 -8.14 -17.79
N GLN A 176 -12.37 -8.81 -18.33
CA GLN A 176 -12.56 -9.72 -19.48
C GLN A 176 -13.52 -10.86 -19.12
N GLY A 177 -13.34 -11.45 -17.94
CA GLY A 177 -14.23 -12.51 -17.47
C GLY A 177 -15.64 -12.01 -17.20
N ASP A 178 -15.74 -10.84 -16.57
CA ASP A 178 -17.05 -10.23 -16.26
C ASP A 178 -17.82 -9.85 -17.53
N ASP A 179 -17.14 -9.32 -18.54
CA ASP A 179 -17.75 -9.00 -19.83
C ASP A 179 -18.27 -10.26 -20.54
N ALA A 180 -17.46 -11.32 -20.54
CA ALA A 180 -17.86 -12.60 -21.15
C ALA A 180 -19.13 -13.17 -20.46
N ASP A 181 -19.17 -13.12 -19.13
CA ASP A 181 -20.34 -13.53 -18.35
C ASP A 181 -21.55 -12.65 -18.67
N ASN A 182 -21.36 -11.34 -18.73
CA ASN A 182 -22.42 -10.37 -18.99
C ASN A 182 -22.99 -10.49 -20.42
N ARG A 183 -22.18 -10.94 -21.39
CA ARG A 183 -22.70 -11.29 -22.74
C ARG A 183 -23.70 -12.43 -22.68
N SER A 184 -23.49 -13.39 -21.78
CA SER A 184 -24.35 -14.57 -21.64
C SER A 184 -25.60 -14.29 -20.82
N LEU A 185 -25.47 -13.60 -19.70
CA LEU A 185 -26.55 -13.38 -18.76
C LEU A 185 -27.17 -11.98 -18.81
N LYS A 186 -26.61 -11.11 -19.60
CA LYS A 186 -27.05 -9.71 -19.79
C LYS A 186 -27.36 -8.98 -18.47
N GLY A 187 -27.78 -7.73 -18.57
CA GLY A 187 -28.10 -6.91 -17.41
C GLY A 187 -27.02 -5.85 -17.15
N ILE A 188 -27.11 -5.20 -16.00
CA ILE A 188 -26.18 -4.11 -15.60
C ILE A 188 -25.30 -4.64 -14.47
N LYS A 189 -23.98 -4.53 -14.64
CA LYS A 189 -22.99 -4.89 -13.62
C LYS A 189 -22.17 -3.65 -13.27
N ILE A 190 -22.06 -3.35 -11.98
CA ILE A 190 -21.26 -2.24 -11.46
C ILE A 190 -20.14 -2.84 -10.62
N ASN A 191 -18.91 -2.60 -11.04
CA ASN A 191 -17.71 -3.08 -10.35
C ASN A 191 -17.01 -1.87 -9.70
N VAL A 192 -16.91 -1.89 -8.36
CA VAL A 192 -16.23 -0.83 -7.60
C VAL A 192 -14.77 -1.24 -7.41
N LEU A 193 -13.87 -0.33 -7.78
CA LEU A 193 -12.43 -0.58 -7.73
C LEU A 193 -11.76 0.33 -6.70
N MET A 194 -10.71 -0.18 -6.10
CA MET A 194 -9.87 0.57 -5.15
C MET A 194 -9.13 1.69 -5.89
N GLY A 195 -8.75 2.71 -5.15
CA GLY A 195 -8.08 3.90 -5.63
C GLY A 195 -8.90 5.15 -5.33
N ARG A 196 -8.88 5.54 -4.04
CA ARG A 196 -9.72 6.63 -3.53
C ARG A 196 -9.35 7.98 -4.15
N HIS A 197 -8.05 8.20 -4.36
CA HIS A 197 -7.52 9.50 -4.79
C HIS A 197 -6.91 9.46 -6.19
N ALA A 198 -6.84 8.28 -6.81
CA ALA A 198 -6.25 8.11 -8.14
C ALA A 198 -6.93 6.94 -8.85
N GLY A 199 -7.35 7.14 -10.07
CA GLY A 199 -8.14 6.20 -10.85
C GLY A 199 -7.34 5.19 -11.66
N TRP A 200 -6.07 4.95 -11.34
CA TRP A 200 -5.20 4.06 -12.13
C TRP A 200 -5.75 2.63 -12.24
N LEU A 201 -6.27 2.06 -11.13
CA LEU A 201 -6.84 0.71 -11.16
C LEU A 201 -8.15 0.69 -11.96
N THR A 202 -8.97 1.71 -11.79
CA THR A 202 -10.23 1.83 -12.54
C THR A 202 -9.94 1.96 -14.04
N ALA A 203 -8.94 2.76 -14.42
CA ALA A 203 -8.52 2.88 -15.82
C ALA A 203 -8.00 1.55 -16.36
N ALA A 204 -7.30 0.75 -15.53
CA ALA A 204 -6.75 -0.55 -15.95
C ALA A 204 -7.86 -1.55 -16.36
N SER A 205 -9.10 -1.33 -15.95
CA SER A 205 -10.23 -2.18 -16.36
C SER A 205 -10.42 -2.20 -17.87
N THR A 206 -9.95 -1.17 -18.58
CA THR A 206 -10.09 -1.06 -20.05
C THR A 206 -9.00 -1.81 -20.82
N LEU A 207 -7.94 -2.28 -20.15
CA LEU A 207 -6.76 -2.86 -20.82
C LEU A 207 -7.08 -4.14 -21.61
N GLY A 208 -8.18 -4.81 -21.28
CA GLY A 208 -8.60 -6.04 -21.93
C GLY A 208 -9.58 -5.84 -23.09
N LYS A 209 -9.98 -4.61 -23.39
CA LYS A 209 -10.93 -4.32 -24.48
C LYS A 209 -10.27 -4.53 -25.84
N ALA A 210 -10.95 -5.22 -26.74
CA ALA A 210 -10.53 -5.39 -28.12
C ALA A 210 -11.45 -4.62 -29.09
N THR A 211 -12.72 -4.41 -28.71
CA THR A 211 -13.71 -3.68 -29.52
C THR A 211 -14.45 -2.66 -28.65
N GLU A 212 -15.18 -1.77 -29.30
CA GLU A 212 -16.00 -0.78 -28.59
C GLU A 212 -17.15 -1.44 -27.79
N GLU A 213 -17.61 -2.60 -28.24
CA GLU A 213 -18.68 -3.33 -27.57
C GLU A 213 -18.24 -4.15 -26.35
N ASP A 214 -16.91 -4.20 -26.08
CA ASP A 214 -16.38 -4.92 -24.91
C ASP A 214 -16.54 -4.06 -23.65
N GLY A 215 -16.81 -4.70 -22.50
CA GLY A 215 -16.82 -4.03 -21.21
C GLY A 215 -15.39 -3.76 -20.68
N PRO A 216 -15.25 -2.77 -19.81
CA PRO A 216 -16.31 -1.92 -19.30
C PRO A 216 -16.77 -0.91 -20.36
N HIS A 217 -18.08 -0.68 -20.41
CA HIS A 217 -18.69 0.28 -21.34
C HIS A 217 -18.57 1.70 -20.79
N LEU A 218 -18.63 1.84 -19.47
CA LEU A 218 -18.53 3.13 -18.76
C LEU A 218 -17.47 3.04 -17.67
N VAL A 219 -16.71 4.12 -17.50
CA VAL A 219 -15.61 4.19 -16.52
C VAL A 219 -15.69 5.52 -15.79
N TYR A 220 -15.82 5.47 -14.46
CA TYR A 220 -15.93 6.66 -13.60
C TYR A 220 -14.72 6.73 -12.66
N LEU A 221 -13.92 7.77 -12.86
CA LEU A 221 -12.64 7.98 -12.18
C LEU A 221 -12.79 9.01 -11.05
N PRO A 222 -11.98 8.92 -10.00
CA PRO A 222 -12.05 9.89 -8.90
C PRO A 222 -11.51 11.27 -9.27
N GLU A 223 -10.88 11.42 -10.43
CA GLU A 223 -10.38 12.70 -10.93
C GLU A 223 -11.48 13.57 -11.52
N LYS A 224 -12.70 13.05 -11.64
CA LYS A 224 -13.82 13.78 -12.25
C LYS A 224 -15.02 13.80 -11.31
N VAL A 225 -15.70 14.92 -11.30
CA VAL A 225 -16.97 15.04 -10.55
C VAL A 225 -17.96 13.99 -11.09
N PHE A 226 -18.59 13.28 -10.18
CA PHE A 226 -19.62 12.28 -10.50
C PHE A 226 -21.00 12.92 -10.39
N ASP A 227 -21.80 12.73 -11.42
CA ASP A 227 -23.18 13.23 -11.51
C ASP A 227 -24.11 12.03 -11.74
N ILE A 228 -25.04 11.80 -10.82
CA ILE A 228 -25.94 10.65 -10.86
C ILE A 228 -26.90 10.69 -12.05
N ASP A 229 -27.39 11.87 -12.43
CA ASP A 229 -28.32 11.99 -13.55
C ASP A 229 -27.61 11.69 -14.88
N VAL A 230 -26.37 12.17 -15.03
CA VAL A 230 -25.52 11.82 -16.19
C VAL A 230 -25.25 10.31 -16.21
N PHE A 231 -24.88 9.74 -15.07
CA PHE A 231 -24.64 8.30 -14.94
C PHE A 231 -25.84 7.48 -15.38
N LEU A 232 -27.03 7.80 -14.87
CA LEU A 232 -28.26 7.06 -15.20
C LEU A 232 -28.58 7.17 -16.68
N LYS A 233 -28.36 8.34 -17.27
CA LYS A 233 -28.58 8.54 -18.71
C LYS A 233 -27.61 7.70 -19.54
N GLU A 234 -26.30 7.74 -19.21
CA GLU A 234 -25.27 6.98 -19.93
C GLU A 234 -25.52 5.47 -19.84
N VAL A 235 -25.87 4.98 -18.63
CA VAL A 235 -26.19 3.56 -18.43
C VAL A 235 -27.40 3.16 -19.29
N LYS A 236 -28.44 4.00 -19.32
CA LYS A 236 -29.62 3.73 -20.14
C LYS A 236 -29.27 3.66 -21.64
N GLU A 237 -28.44 4.62 -22.11
CA GLU A 237 -28.02 4.65 -23.54
C GLU A 237 -27.29 3.38 -23.94
N VAL A 238 -26.32 2.94 -23.10
CA VAL A 238 -25.58 1.69 -23.37
C VAL A 238 -26.52 0.48 -23.32
N TYR A 239 -27.41 0.43 -22.31
CA TYR A 239 -28.31 -0.69 -22.14
C TYR A 239 -29.33 -0.78 -23.32
N ASP A 240 -29.86 0.35 -23.76
CA ASP A 240 -30.78 0.39 -24.90
C ASP A 240 -30.10 -0.11 -26.20
N ALA A 241 -28.82 0.21 -26.37
CA ALA A 241 -28.03 -0.18 -27.55
C ALA A 241 -27.63 -1.65 -27.54
N LEU A 242 -27.17 -2.17 -26.39
CA LEU A 242 -26.53 -3.49 -26.30
C LEU A 242 -27.34 -4.54 -25.52
N GLY A 243 -28.35 -4.11 -24.75
CA GLY A 243 -29.08 -4.97 -23.82
C GLY A 243 -28.29 -5.39 -22.62
N ARG A 244 -27.13 -4.75 -22.38
CA ARG A 244 -26.21 -5.07 -21.29
C ARG A 244 -25.30 -3.87 -20.99
N CYS A 245 -24.75 -3.81 -19.78
CA CYS A 245 -23.80 -2.73 -19.42
C CYS A 245 -22.87 -3.21 -18.31
N VAL A 246 -21.56 -3.15 -18.53
CA VAL A 246 -20.54 -3.40 -17.52
C VAL A 246 -19.88 -2.06 -17.20
N ILE A 247 -19.82 -1.74 -15.93
CA ILE A 247 -19.37 -0.41 -15.44
C ILE A 247 -18.20 -0.60 -14.48
N ALA A 248 -17.16 0.21 -14.66
CA ALA A 248 -16.05 0.33 -13.74
C ALA A 248 -16.18 1.66 -13.00
N VAL A 249 -16.20 1.64 -11.68
CA VAL A 249 -16.31 2.86 -10.88
C VAL A 249 -15.30 2.85 -9.75
N SER A 250 -14.59 3.96 -9.57
CA SER A 250 -13.67 4.10 -8.43
C SER A 250 -14.44 4.25 -7.12
N GLU A 251 -13.90 3.67 -6.03
CA GLU A 251 -14.43 3.91 -4.69
C GLU A 251 -14.37 5.40 -4.28
N GLY A 252 -13.57 6.20 -5.00
CA GLY A 252 -13.33 7.61 -4.70
C GLY A 252 -14.17 8.59 -5.51
N ILE A 253 -15.23 8.14 -6.22
CA ILE A 253 -16.11 9.09 -6.92
C ILE A 253 -16.73 10.09 -5.94
N HIS A 254 -16.83 11.35 -6.34
CA HIS A 254 -17.27 12.43 -5.47
C HIS A 254 -18.14 13.43 -6.21
N ASN A 255 -18.94 14.17 -5.46
CA ASN A 255 -19.79 15.26 -5.98
C ASN A 255 -18.94 16.53 -6.25
N ALA A 256 -19.60 17.61 -6.68
CA ALA A 256 -18.94 18.90 -7.00
C ALA A 256 -18.29 19.55 -5.77
N GLU A 257 -18.77 19.22 -4.58
CA GLU A 257 -18.25 19.72 -3.30
C GLU A 257 -17.05 18.91 -2.80
N GLY A 258 -16.69 17.83 -3.50
CA GLY A 258 -15.58 16.94 -3.12
C GLY A 258 -15.95 15.90 -2.07
N GLU A 259 -17.23 15.71 -1.80
CA GLU A 259 -17.70 14.70 -0.85
C GLU A 259 -17.89 13.36 -1.56
N TYR A 260 -17.48 12.27 -0.90
CA TYR A 260 -17.60 10.94 -1.48
C TYR A 260 -19.07 10.59 -1.71
N PHE A 261 -19.40 10.24 -2.94
CA PHE A 261 -20.79 10.06 -3.40
C PHE A 261 -21.58 9.09 -2.51
N LEU A 262 -21.00 7.94 -2.19
CA LEU A 262 -21.71 6.93 -1.40
C LEU A 262 -21.98 7.40 0.03
N GLN A 263 -21.09 8.18 0.62
CA GLN A 263 -21.30 8.70 1.99
C GLN A 263 -22.42 9.72 2.02
N THR A 264 -22.42 10.64 1.07
CA THR A 264 -23.46 11.68 0.97
C THR A 264 -24.82 11.03 0.68
N TYR A 265 -24.86 10.17 -0.34
CA TYR A 265 -26.10 9.51 -0.74
C TYR A 265 -26.70 8.67 0.39
N ALA A 266 -25.86 7.92 1.12
CA ALA A 266 -26.33 7.10 2.23
C ALA A 266 -26.89 7.96 3.38
N SER A 267 -26.28 9.11 3.67
CA SER A 267 -26.77 10.01 4.70
C SER A 267 -28.11 10.66 4.30
N GLU A 268 -28.25 11.05 3.04
CA GLU A 268 -29.47 11.70 2.52
C GLU A 268 -30.65 10.73 2.44
N THR A 269 -30.41 9.47 2.06
CA THR A 269 -31.47 8.49 1.87
C THR A 269 -31.79 7.70 3.13
N GLY A 270 -31.05 7.89 4.22
CA GLY A 270 -31.25 7.15 5.47
C GLY A 270 -31.01 5.64 5.31
N SER A 271 -30.14 5.23 4.39
CA SER A 271 -29.94 3.82 4.06
C SER A 271 -29.30 3.00 5.20
N GLY A 272 -28.82 3.66 6.25
CA GLY A 272 -28.15 2.99 7.39
C GLY A 272 -26.75 2.47 7.09
N LEU A 273 -26.27 2.66 5.87
CA LEU A 273 -24.95 2.19 5.46
C LEU A 273 -23.83 3.23 5.69
N ALA A 274 -24.23 4.47 5.95
CA ALA A 274 -23.26 5.56 6.18
C ALA A 274 -22.38 5.26 7.38
N GLY A 275 -21.09 5.32 7.18
CA GLY A 275 -20.10 5.12 8.24
C GLY A 275 -19.80 3.68 8.62
N GLN A 276 -20.48 2.70 8.02
CA GLN A 276 -20.14 1.29 8.27
C GLN A 276 -18.82 0.95 7.58
N LYS A 277 -17.98 0.25 8.30
CA LYS A 277 -16.68 -0.21 7.78
C LYS A 277 -16.58 -1.73 7.96
N ASP A 278 -15.94 -2.37 6.99
CA ASP A 278 -15.63 -3.80 7.10
C ASP A 278 -14.41 -4.02 8.00
N SER A 279 -14.01 -5.27 8.15
CA SER A 279 -12.87 -5.67 8.99
C SER A 279 -11.53 -5.06 8.51
N HIS A 280 -11.50 -4.53 7.29
CA HIS A 280 -10.28 -3.94 6.71
C HIS A 280 -10.30 -2.42 6.73
N GLY A 281 -11.38 -1.82 7.30
CA GLY A 281 -11.50 -0.36 7.35
C GLY A 281 -12.02 0.29 6.06
N UNK A 282 -12.45 -0.38 5.28
CA UNK A 282 -12.94 0.16 4.09
C UNK A 282 -14.36 0.41 4.26
N UNK A 283 -14.57 1.29 3.88
CA UNK A 283 -15.94 1.65 4.04
C UNK A 283 -16.74 1.26 3.02
#